data_a860d0e8896fb8345000a55d05692ab1
#
_entry.id   a860d0e8896fb8345000a55d05692ab1
#
_cell.length_a   1.000
_cell.length_b   1.000
_cell.length_c   1.000
_cell.angle_alpha   90.00
_cell.angle_beta   90.00
_cell.angle_gamma   90.00
#
_symmetry.space_group_name_H-M   'P 1'
#
loop_
_entity.id
_entity.type
_entity.pdbx_description
1 polymer ?
#
loop_
_entity_poly.entity_id
_entity_poly.type
_entity_poly.pdbx_seq_one_letter_code
_entity_poly.pdbx_strand_id
1 'polypeptide(L)'
;MTELEQKQAELISLLSNQVADLSLMSKIELGDDVIKEWSRLNVEINNIKANYVPFVSEVEEFNAVMGKPNNYNPVIPDEKEWMFVYNFILEELEEYKHACETNNIVEVLDALCDITYVSLGNGAMLHGLKDKVWPAYQEVQASNLSKACSSEEEAQETVRVRSAEQKEPCHYEQVGKYYIVYRTRDRKVMKNINYFRPDLTQFFK
;
A
#
# COMPACT_ATOMS: atom_id res chain seq x y z
N MET A 1 -12.13 19.57 3.77
CA MET A 1 -12.77 18.68 2.76
C MET A 1 -11.66 18.09 1.92
N THR A 2 -11.54 16.77 1.91
CA THR A 2 -10.53 16.07 1.12
C THR A 2 -10.82 16.19 -0.38
N GLU A 3 -9.84 15.97 -1.23
CA GLU A 3 -10.02 15.95 -2.69
C GLU A 3 -11.10 14.95 -3.12
N LEU A 4 -11.16 13.78 -2.45
CA LEU A 4 -12.18 12.76 -2.69
C LEU A 4 -13.59 13.29 -2.36
N GLU A 5 -13.75 13.97 -1.22
CA GLU A 5 -15.04 14.59 -0.83
C GLU A 5 -15.45 15.68 -1.79
N GLN A 6 -14.51 16.48 -2.30
CA GLN A 6 -14.79 17.49 -3.32
C GLN A 6 -15.29 16.87 -4.62
N LYS A 7 -14.61 15.84 -5.13
CA LYS A 7 -15.01 15.11 -6.34
C LYS A 7 -16.36 14.40 -6.19
N GLN A 8 -16.63 13.83 -5.01
CA GLN A 8 -17.94 13.24 -4.70
C GLN A 8 -19.05 14.31 -4.66
N ALA A 9 -18.76 15.48 -4.06
CA ALA A 9 -19.72 16.59 -4.01
C ALA A 9 -20.01 17.15 -5.41
N GLU A 10 -19.01 17.28 -6.28
CA GLU A 10 -19.18 17.68 -7.68
C GLU A 10 -20.07 16.68 -8.43
N LEU A 11 -19.83 15.37 -8.27
CA LEU A 11 -20.63 14.33 -8.91
C LEU A 11 -22.09 14.34 -8.42
N ILE A 12 -22.30 14.48 -7.11
CA ILE A 12 -23.64 14.57 -6.50
C ILE A 12 -24.36 15.83 -7.00
N SER A 13 -23.68 16.97 -7.07
CA SER A 13 -24.26 18.21 -7.58
C SER A 13 -24.66 18.09 -9.05
N LEU A 14 -23.81 17.49 -9.88
CA LEU A 14 -24.08 17.24 -11.29
C LEU A 14 -25.32 16.36 -11.48
N LEU A 15 -25.41 15.25 -10.74
CA LEU A 15 -26.55 14.33 -10.78
C LEU A 15 -27.83 14.97 -10.23
N SER A 16 -27.73 15.75 -9.13
CA SER A 16 -28.90 16.42 -8.53
C SER A 16 -29.51 17.47 -9.42
N ASN A 17 -28.69 18.25 -10.15
CA ASN A 17 -29.17 19.25 -11.11
C ASN A 17 -29.94 18.57 -12.26
N GLN A 18 -29.45 17.46 -12.76
CA GLN A 18 -30.12 16.70 -13.81
C GLN A 18 -31.42 16.04 -13.32
N VAL A 19 -31.44 15.51 -12.07
CA VAL A 19 -32.67 14.95 -11.47
C VAL A 19 -33.73 16.00 -11.20
N ALA A 20 -33.36 17.26 -10.85
CA ALA A 20 -34.27 18.34 -10.66
C ALA A 20 -35.01 18.74 -12.00
N ASP A 21 -34.27 18.69 -13.12
CA ASP A 21 -34.84 18.90 -14.45
C ASP A 21 -35.73 17.72 -14.91
N LEU A 22 -35.48 16.52 -14.37
CA LEU A 22 -36.17 15.27 -14.74
C LEU A 22 -37.49 15.02 -14.01
N SER A 23 -37.79 15.78 -12.95
CA SER A 23 -39.11 15.70 -12.28
C SER A 23 -40.30 16.10 -13.20
N LEU A 24 -40.02 16.57 -14.41
CA LEU A 24 -40.96 16.98 -15.42
C LEU A 24 -41.10 16.03 -16.63
N MET A 25 -40.31 14.92 -16.72
CA MET A 25 -40.31 14.04 -17.89
C MET A 25 -40.38 12.55 -17.53
N SER A 26 -41.20 11.80 -18.24
CA SER A 26 -41.44 10.36 -18.06
C SER A 26 -40.37 9.42 -18.63
N LYS A 27 -39.26 9.96 -19.16
CA LYS A 27 -38.08 9.20 -19.61
C LYS A 27 -36.81 9.93 -19.19
N ILE A 28 -35.94 9.22 -18.42
CA ILE A 28 -34.63 9.74 -18.01
C ILE A 28 -33.64 9.45 -19.15
N GLU A 29 -33.43 10.41 -20.03
CA GLU A 29 -32.28 10.44 -20.92
C GLU A 29 -31.30 11.51 -20.39
N LEU A 30 -30.21 11.03 -19.77
CA LEU A 30 -29.09 11.88 -19.40
C LEU A 30 -28.46 12.40 -20.70
N GLY A 31 -28.23 13.70 -20.79
CA GLY A 31 -27.51 14.27 -21.93
C GLY A 31 -26.09 13.75 -22.05
N ASP A 32 -25.58 13.62 -23.27
CA ASP A 32 -24.23 13.10 -23.54
C ASP A 32 -23.12 13.77 -22.73
N ASP A 33 -23.25 15.09 -22.49
CA ASP A 33 -22.26 15.85 -21.72
C ASP A 33 -22.25 15.47 -20.25
N VAL A 34 -23.41 15.14 -19.66
CA VAL A 34 -23.52 14.66 -18.29
C VAL A 34 -22.92 13.27 -18.15
N ILE A 35 -23.16 12.38 -19.12
CA ILE A 35 -22.59 11.03 -19.15
C ILE A 35 -21.07 11.09 -19.25
N LYS A 36 -20.54 11.97 -20.09
CA LYS A 36 -19.09 12.17 -20.23
C LYS A 36 -18.46 12.69 -18.94
N GLU A 37 -19.07 13.71 -18.33
CA GLU A 37 -18.55 14.29 -17.09
C GLU A 37 -18.64 13.32 -15.93
N TRP A 38 -19.76 12.60 -15.80
CA TRP A 38 -19.89 11.50 -14.82
C TRP A 38 -18.80 10.44 -15.00
N SER A 39 -18.53 10.02 -16.23
CA SER A 39 -17.49 9.05 -16.54
C SER A 39 -16.11 9.57 -16.14
N ARG A 40 -15.81 10.84 -16.46
CA ARG A 40 -14.56 11.51 -16.07
C ARG A 40 -14.37 11.53 -14.56
N LEU A 41 -15.40 12.01 -13.82
CA LEU A 41 -15.36 12.11 -12.36
C LEU A 41 -15.25 10.73 -11.69
N ASN A 42 -15.93 9.71 -12.22
CA ASN A 42 -15.77 8.35 -11.69
C ASN A 42 -14.36 7.78 -11.89
N VAL A 43 -13.72 8.04 -13.02
CA VAL A 43 -12.31 7.64 -13.24
C VAL A 43 -11.42 8.36 -12.24
N GLU A 44 -11.59 9.66 -12.03
CA GLU A 44 -10.81 10.42 -11.04
C GLU A 44 -11.03 9.90 -9.60
N ILE A 45 -12.29 9.70 -9.19
CA ILE A 45 -12.63 9.13 -7.87
C ILE A 45 -12.00 7.75 -7.67
N ASN A 46 -12.05 6.89 -8.69
CA ASN A 46 -11.46 5.56 -8.59
C ASN A 46 -9.93 5.64 -8.52
N ASN A 47 -9.30 6.56 -9.23
CA ASN A 47 -7.86 6.79 -9.14
C ASN A 47 -7.46 7.31 -7.75
N ILE A 48 -8.22 8.26 -7.20
CA ILE A 48 -7.99 8.78 -5.83
C ILE A 48 -8.16 7.65 -4.82
N LYS A 49 -9.24 6.86 -4.90
CA LYS A 49 -9.48 5.72 -4.00
C LYS A 49 -8.41 4.64 -4.12
N ALA A 50 -7.94 4.34 -5.33
CA ALA A 50 -6.91 3.35 -5.58
C ALA A 50 -5.54 3.73 -4.99
N ASN A 51 -5.27 5.03 -4.84
CA ASN A 51 -4.01 5.57 -4.31
C ASN A 51 -4.16 6.16 -2.89
N TYR A 52 -5.39 6.15 -2.35
CA TYR A 52 -5.64 6.70 -1.02
C TYR A 52 -5.08 5.77 0.06
N VAL A 53 -4.16 6.30 0.84
CA VAL A 53 -3.55 5.62 2.00
C VAL A 53 -3.96 6.41 3.24
N PRO A 54 -5.02 5.96 3.95
CA PRO A 54 -5.63 6.75 5.03
C PRO A 54 -4.60 7.23 6.05
N PHE A 55 -3.75 6.34 6.54
CA PHE A 55 -2.77 6.66 7.59
C PHE A 55 -1.74 7.72 7.16
N VAL A 56 -1.37 7.84 5.88
CA VAL A 56 -0.46 8.92 5.44
C VAL A 56 -1.19 10.27 5.42
N SER A 57 -2.45 10.30 4.97
CA SER A 57 -3.26 11.52 4.94
C SER A 57 -3.64 12.00 6.34
N GLU A 58 -3.90 11.09 7.27
CA GLU A 58 -4.18 11.41 8.67
C GLU A 58 -2.95 11.99 9.37
N VAL A 59 -1.75 11.48 9.09
CA VAL A 59 -0.50 12.05 9.58
C VAL A 59 -0.21 13.42 8.97
N GLU A 60 -0.49 13.62 7.68
CA GLU A 60 -0.39 14.95 7.04
C GLU A 60 -1.28 15.97 7.75
N GLU A 61 -2.54 15.61 8.04
CA GLU A 61 -3.47 16.45 8.80
C GLU A 61 -2.93 16.76 10.21
N PHE A 62 -2.48 15.73 10.93
CA PHE A 62 -1.87 15.89 12.24
C PHE A 62 -0.68 16.84 12.20
N ASN A 63 0.23 16.68 11.24
CA ASN A 63 1.37 17.56 11.08
C ASN A 63 0.95 19.00 10.82
N ALA A 64 -0.06 19.23 9.98
CA ALA A 64 -0.60 20.56 9.70
C ALA A 64 -1.18 21.22 10.96
N VAL A 65 -1.96 20.47 11.77
CA VAL A 65 -2.53 20.94 13.03
C VAL A 65 -1.43 21.26 14.06
N MET A 66 -0.38 20.45 14.11
CA MET A 66 0.73 20.60 15.06
C MET A 66 1.84 21.57 14.57
N GLY A 67 1.67 22.19 13.41
CA GLY A 67 2.67 23.09 12.83
C GLY A 67 3.97 22.38 12.43
N LYS A 68 3.92 21.08 12.16
CA LYS A 68 5.07 20.29 11.68
C LYS A 68 5.16 20.38 10.16
N PRO A 69 6.37 20.35 9.57
CA PRO A 69 6.53 20.39 8.11
C PRO A 69 6.03 19.10 7.45
N ASN A 70 5.39 19.27 6.29
CA ASN A 70 5.08 18.21 5.36
C ASN A 70 5.90 18.42 4.09
N ASN A 71 6.67 17.41 3.67
CA ASN A 71 7.37 17.44 2.40
C ASN A 71 6.52 16.79 1.30
N TYR A 72 6.49 17.40 0.13
CA TYR A 72 5.74 16.90 -1.03
C TYR A 72 6.65 16.47 -2.19
N ASN A 73 7.95 16.77 -2.09
CA ASN A 73 8.94 16.34 -3.06
C ASN A 73 9.90 15.34 -2.41
N PRO A 74 10.28 14.27 -3.12
CA PRO A 74 11.22 13.28 -2.60
C PRO A 74 12.55 13.93 -2.14
N VAL A 75 12.90 13.71 -0.89
CA VAL A 75 14.08 14.28 -0.26
C VAL A 75 14.63 13.36 0.84
N ILE A 76 15.93 13.36 1.01
CA ILE A 76 16.56 12.91 2.26
C ILE A 76 16.86 14.18 3.07
N PRO A 77 16.09 14.46 4.13
CA PRO A 77 16.29 15.65 4.98
C PRO A 77 17.60 15.58 5.76
N ASP A 78 17.86 16.58 6.60
CA ASP A 78 19.05 16.56 7.42
C ASP A 78 19.05 15.42 8.46
N GLU A 79 20.24 15.12 8.99
CA GLU A 79 20.41 13.99 9.90
C GLU A 79 19.55 14.12 11.18
N LYS A 80 19.37 15.31 11.68
CA LYS A 80 18.58 15.55 12.88
C LYS A 80 17.10 15.19 12.65
N GLU A 81 16.57 15.52 11.49
CA GLU A 81 15.16 15.27 11.14
C GLU A 81 14.88 13.78 10.94
N TRP A 82 15.69 13.07 10.13
CA TRP A 82 15.43 11.65 9.93
C TRP A 82 15.82 10.79 11.12
N MET A 83 16.81 11.20 11.95
CA MET A 83 17.11 10.54 13.21
C MET A 83 15.97 10.64 14.22
N PHE A 84 15.19 11.74 14.19
CA PHE A 84 14.02 11.87 15.02
C PHE A 84 12.98 10.80 14.70
N VAL A 85 12.63 10.60 13.42
CA VAL A 85 11.73 9.53 12.98
C VAL A 85 12.29 8.14 13.26
N TYR A 86 13.59 7.94 13.01
CA TYR A 86 14.27 6.68 13.34
C TYR A 86 14.11 6.29 14.80
N ASN A 87 14.34 7.24 15.72
CA ASN A 87 14.23 6.98 17.16
C ASN A 87 12.80 6.64 17.58
N PHE A 88 11.79 7.29 17.01
CA PHE A 88 10.40 6.93 17.25
C PHE A 88 10.08 5.50 16.75
N ILE A 89 10.48 5.14 15.53
CA ILE A 89 10.28 3.78 15.06
C ILE A 89 10.93 2.75 16.01
N LEU A 90 12.11 3.07 16.54
CA LEU A 90 12.79 2.19 17.48
C LEU A 90 12.05 2.08 18.82
N GLU A 91 11.50 3.17 19.33
CA GLU A 91 10.68 3.20 20.54
C GLU A 91 9.45 2.29 20.37
N GLU A 92 8.69 2.45 19.30
CA GLU A 92 7.50 1.63 19.02
C GLU A 92 7.84 0.14 18.83
N LEU A 93 9.01 -0.18 18.26
CA LEU A 93 9.48 -1.56 18.16
C LEU A 93 9.79 -2.19 19.53
N GLU A 94 10.36 -1.43 20.47
CA GLU A 94 10.60 -1.92 21.83
C GLU A 94 9.28 -2.04 22.61
N GLU A 95 8.31 -1.15 22.40
CA GLU A 95 6.95 -1.28 22.96
C GLU A 95 6.25 -2.53 22.45
N TYR A 96 6.26 -2.78 21.13
CA TYR A 96 5.75 -4.02 20.55
C TYR A 96 6.35 -5.26 21.20
N LYS A 97 7.67 -5.28 21.36
CA LYS A 97 8.38 -6.39 21.99
C LYS A 97 7.92 -6.58 23.44
N HIS A 98 7.88 -5.50 24.22
CA HIS A 98 7.43 -5.53 25.61
C HIS A 98 5.99 -6.04 25.75
N ALA A 99 5.09 -5.56 24.88
CA ALA A 99 3.70 -6.01 24.82
C ALA A 99 3.59 -7.53 24.57
N CYS A 100 4.41 -8.06 23.66
CA CYS A 100 4.51 -9.51 23.42
C CYS A 100 5.05 -10.28 24.63
N GLU A 101 6.13 -9.80 25.26
CA GLU A 101 6.75 -10.41 26.42
C GLU A 101 5.80 -10.44 27.64
N THR A 102 4.94 -9.44 27.76
CA THR A 102 3.93 -9.32 28.84
C THR A 102 2.58 -9.94 28.47
N ASN A 103 2.45 -10.54 27.28
CA ASN A 103 1.23 -11.14 26.77
C ASN A 103 0.02 -10.17 26.77
N ASN A 104 0.25 -8.91 26.43
CA ASN A 104 -0.76 -7.87 26.40
C ASN A 104 -1.15 -7.57 24.94
N ILE A 105 -2.24 -8.19 24.47
CA ILE A 105 -2.71 -8.06 23.08
C ILE A 105 -3.20 -6.63 22.74
N VAL A 106 -3.65 -5.86 23.70
CA VAL A 106 -4.09 -4.48 23.49
C VAL A 106 -2.89 -3.60 23.18
N GLU A 107 -1.84 -3.69 23.96
CA GLU A 107 -0.58 -2.99 23.71
C GLU A 107 0.13 -3.46 22.44
N VAL A 108 -0.02 -4.74 22.03
CA VAL A 108 0.46 -5.22 20.73
C VAL A 108 -0.25 -4.49 19.58
N LEU A 109 -1.58 -4.28 19.71
CA LEU A 109 -2.33 -3.54 18.68
C LEU A 109 -1.92 -2.08 18.65
N ASP A 110 -1.77 -1.45 19.78
CA ASP A 110 -1.34 -0.06 19.92
C ASP A 110 0.02 0.16 19.26
N ALA A 111 1.02 -0.58 19.68
CA ALA A 111 2.37 -0.51 19.09
C ALA A 111 2.39 -0.75 17.57
N LEU A 112 1.56 -1.65 17.02
CA LEU A 112 1.46 -1.86 15.58
C LEU A 112 0.83 -0.65 14.86
N CYS A 113 -0.13 0.01 15.49
CA CYS A 113 -0.70 1.26 14.98
C CYS A 113 0.36 2.36 14.99
N ASP A 114 1.10 2.51 16.08
CA ASP A 114 2.13 3.54 16.24
C ASP A 114 3.34 3.31 15.33
N ILE A 115 3.79 2.08 15.16
CA ILE A 115 4.78 1.72 14.12
C ILE A 115 4.29 2.17 12.74
N THR A 116 3.02 1.93 12.40
CA THR A 116 2.46 2.34 11.10
C THR A 116 2.39 3.86 11.00
N TYR A 117 1.94 4.53 12.05
CA TYR A 117 1.83 5.99 12.13
C TYR A 117 3.19 6.66 11.95
N VAL A 118 4.20 6.18 12.66
CA VAL A 118 5.55 6.76 12.61
C VAL A 118 6.29 6.38 11.32
N SER A 119 6.30 5.09 10.93
CA SER A 119 7.10 4.65 9.79
C SER A 119 6.47 5.04 8.45
N LEU A 120 5.24 4.65 8.19
CA LEU A 120 4.56 4.90 6.92
C LEU A 120 3.88 6.27 6.86
N GLY A 121 3.45 6.83 7.99
CA GLY A 121 2.90 8.17 8.08
C GLY A 121 3.98 9.24 8.13
N ASN A 122 4.61 9.42 9.28
CA ASN A 122 5.63 10.45 9.48
C ASN A 122 6.84 10.28 8.55
N GLY A 123 7.32 9.04 8.36
CA GLY A 123 8.42 8.75 7.44
C GLY A 123 8.09 9.13 6.00
N ALA A 124 6.89 8.79 5.51
CA ALA A 124 6.49 9.16 4.16
C ALA A 124 6.36 10.68 3.99
N MET A 125 5.77 11.36 4.97
CA MET A 125 5.63 12.83 4.91
C MET A 125 6.98 13.54 5.03
N LEU A 126 7.86 13.06 5.90
CA LEU A 126 9.21 13.61 6.05
C LEU A 126 10.03 13.51 4.76
N HIS A 127 9.89 12.40 4.03
CA HIS A 127 10.64 12.15 2.79
C HIS A 127 9.92 12.58 1.52
N GLY A 128 8.72 13.17 1.59
CA GLY A 128 7.93 13.58 0.43
C GLY A 128 7.45 12.42 -0.44
N LEU A 129 7.07 11.31 0.19
CA LEU A 129 6.72 10.05 -0.47
C LEU A 129 5.22 9.72 -0.42
N LYS A 130 4.37 10.64 0.05
CA LYS A 130 2.92 10.42 0.22
C LYS A 130 2.30 9.66 -0.95
N ASP A 131 2.45 10.18 -2.17
CA ASP A 131 1.82 9.63 -3.37
C ASP A 131 2.53 8.37 -3.90
N LYS A 132 3.67 8.00 -3.32
CA LYS A 132 4.48 6.87 -3.76
C LYS A 132 4.35 5.64 -2.86
N VAL A 133 3.93 5.79 -1.61
CA VAL A 133 3.87 4.70 -0.62
C VAL A 133 2.99 3.56 -1.13
N TRP A 134 1.77 3.86 -1.56
CA TRP A 134 0.83 2.83 -1.97
C TRP A 134 1.23 2.09 -3.24
N PRO A 135 1.54 2.76 -4.37
CA PRO A 135 2.00 2.06 -5.55
C PRO A 135 3.31 1.30 -5.33
N ALA A 136 4.22 1.83 -4.53
CA ALA A 136 5.44 1.11 -4.14
C ALA A 136 5.14 -0.14 -3.30
N TYR A 137 4.20 -0.06 -2.36
CA TYR A 137 3.75 -1.21 -1.58
C TYR A 137 3.12 -2.29 -2.48
N GLN A 138 2.30 -1.90 -3.46
CA GLN A 138 1.71 -2.83 -4.43
C GLN A 138 2.79 -3.52 -5.27
N GLU A 139 3.82 -2.82 -5.70
CA GLU A 139 4.97 -3.40 -6.41
C GLU A 139 5.73 -4.41 -5.54
N VAL A 140 5.97 -4.07 -4.26
CA VAL A 140 6.58 -4.99 -3.29
C VAL A 140 5.68 -6.21 -3.06
N GLN A 141 4.37 -6.03 -2.96
CA GLN A 141 3.41 -7.12 -2.82
C GLN A 141 3.42 -8.05 -4.04
N ALA A 142 3.39 -7.49 -5.25
CA ALA A 142 3.48 -8.26 -6.49
C ALA A 142 4.79 -9.07 -6.56
N SER A 143 5.92 -8.44 -6.21
CA SER A 143 7.21 -9.13 -6.07
C SER A 143 7.17 -10.26 -5.02
N ASN A 144 6.54 -10.04 -3.87
CA ASN A 144 6.40 -11.07 -2.85
C ASN A 144 5.56 -12.25 -3.33
N LEU A 145 4.45 -11.99 -4.01
CA LEU A 145 3.59 -13.03 -4.59
C LEU A 145 4.29 -13.81 -5.71
N SER A 146 5.20 -13.18 -6.45
CA SER A 146 5.99 -13.86 -7.50
C SER A 146 6.97 -14.91 -6.97
N LYS A 147 7.10 -15.08 -5.65
CA LYS A 147 7.82 -16.21 -5.04
C LYS A 147 7.07 -17.53 -5.17
N ALA A 148 5.74 -17.49 -5.31
CA ALA A 148 4.90 -18.66 -5.50
C ALA A 148 4.95 -19.11 -6.96
N CYS A 149 4.91 -20.43 -7.19
CA CYS A 149 4.79 -21.02 -8.52
C CYS A 149 3.31 -21.15 -8.89
N SER A 150 3.00 -20.92 -10.16
CA SER A 150 1.64 -20.97 -10.71
C SER A 150 1.24 -22.37 -11.20
N SER A 151 2.22 -23.25 -11.42
CA SER A 151 2.01 -24.65 -11.81
C SER A 151 2.97 -25.59 -11.08
N GLU A 152 2.65 -26.87 -11.13
CA GLU A 152 3.49 -27.91 -10.53
C GLU A 152 4.82 -28.05 -11.27
N GLU A 153 4.81 -27.94 -12.60
CA GLU A 153 6.02 -27.99 -13.42
C GLU A 153 6.99 -26.87 -13.06
N GLU A 154 6.45 -25.66 -12.88
CA GLU A 154 7.23 -24.49 -12.43
C GLU A 154 7.84 -24.73 -11.04
N ALA A 155 7.10 -25.39 -10.14
CA ALA A 155 7.59 -25.73 -8.81
C ALA A 155 8.68 -26.79 -8.87
N GLN A 156 8.53 -27.84 -9.66
CA GLN A 156 9.54 -28.88 -9.86
C GLN A 156 10.85 -28.30 -10.39
N GLU A 157 10.77 -27.41 -11.40
CA GLU A 157 11.96 -26.75 -11.93
C GLU A 157 12.58 -25.79 -10.90
N THR A 158 11.76 -25.08 -10.15
CA THR A 158 12.25 -24.23 -9.04
C THR A 158 12.97 -25.07 -7.98
N VAL A 159 12.43 -26.20 -7.57
CA VAL A 159 13.10 -27.13 -6.63
C VAL A 159 14.45 -27.56 -7.17
N ARG A 160 14.50 -27.99 -8.45
CA ARG A 160 15.76 -28.41 -9.08
C ARG A 160 16.82 -27.31 -9.04
N VAL A 161 16.46 -26.11 -9.48
CA VAL A 161 17.39 -24.96 -9.54
C VAL A 161 17.83 -24.54 -8.15
N ARG A 162 16.88 -24.34 -7.22
CA ARG A 162 17.19 -23.85 -5.88
C ARG A 162 17.95 -24.87 -5.04
N SER A 163 17.67 -26.16 -5.19
CA SER A 163 18.47 -27.19 -4.50
C SER A 163 19.93 -27.19 -4.96
N ALA A 164 20.17 -27.01 -6.25
CA ALA A 164 21.52 -26.91 -6.79
C ALA A 164 22.25 -25.64 -6.32
N GLU A 165 21.60 -24.48 -6.36
CA GLU A 165 22.19 -23.21 -5.91
C GLU A 165 22.52 -23.20 -4.42
N GLN A 166 21.60 -23.71 -3.59
CA GLN A 166 21.78 -23.73 -2.13
C GLN A 166 22.68 -24.88 -1.66
N LYS A 167 22.95 -25.87 -2.51
CA LYS A 167 23.57 -27.15 -2.16
C LYS A 167 22.83 -27.86 -1.01
N GLU A 168 21.52 -27.69 -0.93
CA GLU A 168 20.62 -28.21 0.07
C GLU A 168 19.28 -28.62 -0.56
N PRO A 169 18.62 -29.69 -0.10
CA PRO A 169 17.33 -30.10 -0.63
C PRO A 169 16.26 -29.03 -0.47
N CYS A 170 15.48 -28.85 -1.52
CA CYS A 170 14.22 -28.12 -1.50
C CYS A 170 13.07 -29.08 -1.83
N HIS A 171 11.87 -28.74 -1.42
CA HIS A 171 10.65 -29.42 -1.79
C HIS A 171 9.55 -28.39 -2.03
N TYR A 172 8.43 -28.79 -2.65
CA TYR A 172 7.28 -27.91 -2.79
C TYR A 172 6.04 -28.50 -2.13
N GLU A 173 5.11 -27.65 -1.78
CA GLU A 173 3.78 -27.99 -1.27
C GLU A 173 2.74 -27.19 -2.05
N GLN A 174 1.59 -27.79 -2.32
CA GLN A 174 0.48 -27.06 -2.90
C GLN A 174 -0.31 -26.31 -1.82
N VAL A 175 -0.53 -25.01 -2.05
CA VAL A 175 -1.29 -24.14 -1.16
C VAL A 175 -2.36 -23.43 -2.00
N GLY A 176 -3.59 -23.91 -1.93
CA GLY A 176 -4.68 -23.46 -2.79
C GLY A 176 -4.34 -23.71 -4.26
N LYS A 177 -4.30 -22.64 -5.07
CA LYS A 177 -3.97 -22.69 -6.50
C LYS A 177 -2.47 -22.53 -6.80
N TYR A 178 -1.65 -22.32 -5.79
CA TYR A 178 -0.21 -22.07 -5.93
C TYR A 178 0.62 -23.25 -5.42
N TYR A 179 1.88 -23.29 -5.82
CA TYR A 179 2.88 -24.22 -5.31
C TYR A 179 4.01 -23.41 -4.66
N ILE A 180 4.31 -23.70 -3.41
CA ILE A 180 5.32 -22.97 -2.65
C ILE A 180 6.55 -23.88 -2.45
N VAL A 181 7.69 -23.39 -2.87
CA VAL A 181 8.96 -24.10 -2.72
C VAL A 181 9.62 -23.70 -1.43
N TYR A 182 10.02 -24.71 -0.65
CA TYR A 182 10.68 -24.56 0.65
C TYR A 182 12.07 -25.16 0.63
N ARG A 183 12.99 -24.55 1.33
CA ARG A 183 14.22 -25.21 1.73
C ARG A 183 13.88 -26.19 2.85
N THR A 184 14.27 -27.46 2.68
CA THR A 184 13.79 -28.56 3.55
C THR A 184 14.24 -28.39 5.00
N ARG A 185 15.44 -27.88 5.24
CA ARG A 185 16.04 -27.76 6.58
C ARG A 185 15.23 -26.86 7.53
N ASP A 186 14.76 -25.71 7.06
CA ASP A 186 14.20 -24.66 7.90
C ASP A 186 12.90 -24.07 7.37
N ARG A 187 12.33 -24.69 6.34
CA ARG A 187 11.08 -24.26 5.68
C ARG A 187 11.12 -22.81 5.14
N LYS A 188 12.32 -22.28 4.91
CA LYS A 188 12.44 -20.98 4.26
C LYS A 188 11.86 -21.05 2.87
N VAL A 189 10.91 -20.11 2.56
CA VAL A 189 10.35 -19.97 1.22
C VAL A 189 11.44 -19.58 0.24
N MET A 190 11.57 -20.35 -0.82
CA MET A 190 12.50 -20.11 -1.90
C MET A 190 11.84 -19.28 -3.00
N LYS A 191 12.63 -18.46 -3.68
CA LYS A 191 12.15 -17.65 -4.80
C LYS A 191 11.90 -18.56 -6.01
N ASN A 192 10.71 -18.47 -6.58
CA ASN A 192 10.40 -19.05 -7.89
C ASN A 192 11.47 -18.67 -8.94
N ILE A 193 11.70 -19.52 -9.92
CA ILE A 193 12.61 -19.21 -11.05
C ILE A 193 12.20 -17.94 -11.79
N ASN A 194 10.89 -17.63 -11.85
CA ASN A 194 10.32 -16.43 -12.45
C ASN A 194 10.13 -15.27 -11.45
N TYR A 195 10.72 -15.38 -10.25
CA TYR A 195 10.68 -14.28 -9.28
C TYR A 195 11.31 -13.02 -9.85
N PHE A 196 10.62 -11.90 -9.70
CA PHE A 196 11.15 -10.58 -10.01
C PHE A 196 11.36 -9.74 -8.74
N ARG A 197 12.37 -8.88 -8.77
CA ARG A 197 12.62 -7.90 -7.70
C ARG A 197 11.72 -6.68 -7.93
N PRO A 198 11.18 -6.04 -6.87
CA PRO A 198 10.42 -4.81 -7.06
C PRO A 198 11.32 -3.73 -7.65
N ASP A 199 10.84 -3.03 -8.67
CA ASP A 199 11.52 -1.85 -9.23
C ASP A 199 10.89 -0.59 -8.64
N LEU A 200 11.43 -0.11 -7.53
CA LEU A 200 10.95 1.12 -6.90
C LEU A 200 11.48 2.38 -7.61
N THR A 201 12.47 2.25 -8.50
CA THR A 201 13.03 3.41 -9.23
C THR A 201 12.03 4.00 -10.22
N GLN A 202 11.05 3.21 -10.68
CA GLN A 202 9.98 3.66 -11.56
C GLN A 202 9.14 4.81 -10.99
N PHE A 203 9.08 4.93 -9.66
CA PHE A 203 8.30 5.98 -8.98
C PHE A 203 9.06 7.32 -8.83
N PHE A 204 10.29 7.40 -9.35
CA PHE A 204 11.15 8.59 -9.26
C PHE A 204 11.60 9.12 -10.64
N LYS A 205 10.93 8.63 -11.69
CA LYS A 205 11.20 9.06 -13.08
C LYS A 205 10.29 10.22 -13.46
#